data_584403f3454502156e9263fd4a245ca3
#
_entry.id   584403f3454502156e9263fd4a245ca3
#
_cell.length_a   1.000
_cell.length_b   1.000
_cell.length_c   1.000
_cell.angle_alpha   90.00
_cell.angle_beta   90.00
_cell.angle_gamma   90.00
#
_symmetry.space_group_name_H-M   'P 1'
#
loop_
_entity.id
_entity.type
_entity.pdbx_description
1 polymer ?
#
loop_
_entity_poly.entity_id
_entity_poly.type
_entity_poly.pdbx_seq_one_letter_code
_entity_poly.pdbx_strand_id
1 'polypeptide(L)'
;MESGSVERLAKNESFFRQVNERIKDVADGFEGTQAYEFLCECSDPSCTERIELTRAEYESVRARPARFVLARGHAAPQIEHVVEQDDEHDVVEKRGVAGQVAAKLDPRAAQA
;
A
#
# COMPACT_ATOMS: atom_id res chain seq x y z
N MET A 1 -0.72 14.74 -20.04
CA MET A 1 -1.24 13.37 -20.04
C MET A 1 -0.59 12.54 -18.96
N GLU A 2 0.71 12.51 -18.95
CA GLU A 2 1.43 11.66 -18.02
C GLU A 2 1.23 12.05 -16.57
N SER A 3 1.23 13.34 -16.25
CA SER A 3 1.06 13.71 -14.85
C SER A 3 -0.34 13.36 -14.35
N GLY A 4 -1.37 13.50 -15.20
CA GLY A 4 -2.71 13.05 -14.84
C GLY A 4 -2.77 11.55 -14.64
N SER A 5 -2.04 10.77 -15.46
CA SER A 5 -1.96 9.33 -15.32
C SER A 5 -1.25 8.93 -14.02
N VAL A 6 -0.15 9.61 -13.69
CA VAL A 6 0.57 9.35 -12.45
C VAL A 6 -0.33 9.61 -11.25
N GLU A 7 -1.07 10.71 -11.27
CA GLU A 7 -1.98 11.02 -10.16
C GLU A 7 -3.07 9.98 -10.03
N ARG A 8 -3.62 9.52 -11.15
CA ARG A 8 -4.67 8.50 -11.11
C ARG A 8 -4.16 7.20 -10.52
N LEU A 9 -2.97 6.75 -10.95
CA LEU A 9 -2.36 5.54 -10.42
C LEU A 9 -2.14 5.67 -8.91
N ALA A 10 -1.63 6.81 -8.49
CA ALA A 10 -1.36 7.03 -7.06
C ALA A 10 -2.65 7.06 -6.26
N LYS A 11 -3.72 7.62 -6.81
CA LYS A 11 -5.01 7.65 -6.12
C LYS A 11 -5.61 6.26 -5.99
N ASN A 12 -5.47 5.43 -7.01
CA ASN A 12 -5.96 4.05 -6.95
C ASN A 12 -5.25 3.28 -5.84
N GLU A 13 -3.94 3.44 -5.74
CA GLU A 13 -3.19 2.77 -4.70
C GLU A 13 -3.57 3.28 -3.32
N SER A 14 -3.78 4.57 -3.20
CA SER A 14 -4.20 5.17 -1.92
C SER A 14 -5.58 4.69 -1.51
N PHE A 15 -6.47 4.46 -2.46
CA PHE A 15 -7.79 3.91 -2.16
C PHE A 15 -7.67 2.52 -1.52
N PHE A 16 -6.88 1.63 -2.14
CA PHE A 16 -6.67 0.30 -1.58
C PHE A 16 -6.02 0.38 -0.21
N ARG A 17 -5.09 1.32 -0.03
CA ARG A 17 -4.46 1.50 1.27
C ARG A 17 -5.46 1.93 2.34
N GLN A 18 -6.43 2.77 1.99
CA GLN A 18 -7.48 3.15 2.93
C GLN A 18 -8.28 1.94 3.39
N VAL A 19 -8.60 1.04 2.48
CA VAL A 19 -9.30 -0.19 2.83
C VAL A 19 -8.44 -1.02 3.79
N ASN A 20 -7.15 -1.14 3.49
CA ASN A 20 -6.24 -1.91 4.34
C ASN A 20 -6.09 -1.31 5.73
N GLU A 21 -6.18 0.02 5.86
CA GLU A 21 -6.15 0.64 7.19
C GLU A 21 -7.34 0.17 8.03
N ARG A 22 -8.50 -0.04 7.43
CA ARG A 22 -9.65 -0.56 8.15
C ARG A 22 -9.45 -2.00 8.57
N ILE A 23 -8.82 -2.81 7.72
CA ILE A 23 -8.49 -4.19 8.07
C ILE A 23 -7.55 -4.20 9.27
N LYS A 24 -6.53 -3.35 9.25
CA LYS A 24 -5.58 -3.23 10.35
C LYS A 24 -6.28 -2.78 11.63
N ASP A 25 -7.23 -1.84 11.54
CA ASP A 25 -7.97 -1.39 12.71
C ASP A 25 -8.79 -2.51 13.33
N VAL A 26 -9.38 -3.36 12.51
CA VAL A 26 -10.08 -4.54 13.02
C VAL A 26 -9.08 -5.48 13.69
N ALA A 27 -7.93 -5.71 13.07
CA ALA A 27 -6.91 -6.59 13.61
C ALA A 27 -6.39 -6.09 14.95
N ASP A 28 -6.37 -4.78 15.17
CA ASP A 28 -5.92 -4.20 16.43
C ASP A 28 -6.80 -4.63 17.61
N GLY A 29 -8.03 -5.05 17.34
CA GLY A 29 -8.94 -5.52 18.39
C GLY A 29 -8.69 -6.95 18.82
N PHE A 30 -7.76 -7.65 18.19
CA PHE A 30 -7.46 -9.04 18.49
C PHE A 30 -6.01 -9.18 18.93
N GLU A 31 -5.77 -10.13 19.83
CA GLU A 31 -4.41 -10.40 20.28
C GLU A 31 -3.78 -11.48 19.43
N GLY A 32 -2.44 -11.50 19.44
CA GLY A 32 -1.70 -12.55 18.78
C GLY A 32 -1.05 -12.10 17.49
N THR A 33 -0.47 -13.07 16.79
CA THR A 33 0.33 -12.82 15.61
C THR A 33 -0.26 -13.47 14.36
N GLN A 34 -1.58 -13.70 14.36
CA GLN A 34 -2.22 -14.30 13.21
C GLN A 34 -2.15 -13.37 12.00
N ALA A 35 -2.18 -13.98 10.83
CA ALA A 35 -2.16 -13.23 9.59
C ALA A 35 -3.58 -12.88 9.17
N TYR A 36 -3.68 -11.76 8.47
CA TYR A 36 -4.95 -11.29 7.90
C TYR A 36 -4.76 -11.10 6.40
N GLU A 37 -5.86 -11.12 5.67
CA GLU A 37 -5.80 -10.89 4.23
C GLU A 37 -5.94 -9.40 3.95
N PHE A 38 -4.85 -8.81 3.48
CA PHE A 38 -4.85 -7.41 3.04
C PHE A 38 -4.98 -7.37 1.52
N LEU A 39 -5.45 -6.24 1.00
CA LEU A 39 -5.55 -6.06 -0.44
C LEU A 39 -4.19 -5.70 -1.02
N CYS A 40 -3.96 -6.11 -2.27
CA CYS A 40 -2.83 -5.61 -3.03
C CYS A 40 -3.05 -4.11 -3.29
N GLU A 41 -2.10 -3.29 -2.84
CA GLU A 41 -2.22 -1.83 -2.96
C GLU A 41 -1.61 -1.33 -4.27
N CYS A 42 -1.92 -2.02 -5.38
CA CYS A 42 -1.37 -1.64 -6.67
C CYS A 42 -2.24 -0.60 -7.36
N SER A 43 -1.75 -0.13 -8.51
CA SER A 43 -2.43 0.94 -9.24
C SER A 43 -3.60 0.47 -10.09
N ASP A 44 -3.81 -0.83 -10.21
CA ASP A 44 -4.89 -1.39 -11.03
C ASP A 44 -6.18 -1.46 -10.21
N PRO A 45 -7.19 -0.64 -10.55
CA PRO A 45 -8.42 -0.61 -9.75
C PRO A 45 -9.22 -1.91 -9.82
N SER A 46 -8.93 -2.79 -10.78
CA SER A 46 -9.61 -4.07 -10.90
C SER A 46 -8.86 -5.22 -10.25
N CYS A 47 -7.72 -4.94 -9.61
CA CYS A 47 -6.94 -5.99 -8.97
C CYS A 47 -7.69 -6.55 -7.76
N THR A 48 -7.73 -7.89 -7.67
CA THR A 48 -8.40 -8.57 -6.57
C THR A 48 -7.45 -9.44 -5.76
N GLU A 49 -6.15 -9.30 -5.95
CA GLU A 49 -5.17 -10.09 -5.24
C GLU A 49 -5.17 -9.78 -3.75
N ARG A 50 -4.92 -10.79 -2.93
CA ARG A 50 -4.83 -10.66 -1.49
C ARG A 50 -3.44 -11.04 -1.05
N ILE A 51 -3.00 -10.44 0.05
CA ILE A 51 -1.68 -10.67 0.60
C ILE A 51 -1.84 -10.98 2.08
N GLU A 52 -1.32 -12.12 2.52
CA GLU A 52 -1.38 -12.48 3.94
C GLU A 52 -0.25 -11.80 4.69
N LEU A 53 -0.59 -11.00 5.69
CA LEU A 53 0.38 -10.31 6.53
C LEU A 53 -0.13 -10.32 7.97
N THR A 54 0.78 -10.38 8.91
CA THR A 54 0.42 -10.08 10.29
C THR A 54 0.22 -8.57 10.42
N ARG A 55 -0.45 -8.17 11.50
CA ARG A 55 -0.60 -6.75 11.79
C ARG A 55 0.75 -6.04 11.85
N ALA A 56 1.72 -6.67 12.51
CA ALA A 56 3.06 -6.08 12.65
C ALA A 56 3.75 -5.92 11.31
N GLU A 57 3.57 -6.88 10.39
CA GLU A 57 4.15 -6.77 9.07
C GLU A 57 3.54 -5.61 8.29
N TYR A 58 2.22 -5.46 8.37
CA TYR A 58 1.57 -4.33 7.69
C TYR A 58 2.02 -3.00 8.30
N GLU A 59 2.12 -2.93 9.63
CA GLU A 59 2.61 -1.72 10.29
C GLU A 59 4.01 -1.35 9.85
N SER A 60 4.85 -2.36 9.62
CA SER A 60 6.21 -2.12 9.14
C SER A 60 6.22 -1.42 7.78
N VAL A 61 5.31 -1.81 6.88
CA VAL A 61 5.16 -1.13 5.60
C VAL A 61 4.70 0.31 5.81
N ARG A 62 3.71 0.50 6.68
CA ARG A 62 3.10 1.81 6.91
C ARG A 62 3.97 2.77 7.70
N ALA A 63 5.12 2.30 8.19
CA ALA A 63 6.06 3.19 8.88
C ALA A 63 6.56 4.31 7.98
N ARG A 64 6.48 4.13 6.66
CA ARG A 64 6.86 5.17 5.69
C ARG A 64 5.67 5.48 4.79
N PRO A 65 5.24 6.76 4.71
CA PRO A 65 4.02 7.12 3.96
C PRO A 65 4.08 6.79 2.48
N ALA A 66 5.27 6.72 1.89
CA ALA A 66 5.40 6.45 0.46
C ALA A 66 5.51 4.97 0.14
N ARG A 67 5.41 4.08 1.12
CA ARG A 67 5.53 2.64 0.89
C ARG A 67 4.18 1.96 0.87
N PHE A 68 4.06 0.97 -0.03
CA PHE A 68 2.83 0.23 -0.26
C PHE A 68 3.18 -1.25 -0.40
N VAL A 69 2.22 -2.13 -0.07
CA VAL A 69 2.41 -3.57 -0.22
C VAL A 69 1.60 -4.05 -1.43
N LEU A 70 2.25 -4.82 -2.30
CA LEU A 70 1.66 -5.31 -3.54
C LEU A 70 1.92 -6.81 -3.69
N ALA A 71 1.05 -7.48 -4.43
CA ALA A 71 1.35 -8.83 -4.89
C ALA A 71 2.59 -8.79 -5.79
N ARG A 72 3.31 -9.91 -5.84
CA ARG A 72 4.54 -9.99 -6.65
C ARG A 72 4.26 -9.58 -8.09
N GLY A 73 5.12 -8.71 -8.61
CA GLY A 73 5.06 -8.31 -10.01
C GLY A 73 4.04 -7.24 -10.34
N HIS A 74 3.38 -6.66 -9.35
CA HIS A 74 2.35 -5.64 -9.58
C HIS A 74 2.88 -4.20 -9.50
N ALA A 75 4.18 -4.02 -9.32
CA ALA A 75 4.76 -2.68 -9.25
C ALA A 75 4.57 -1.92 -10.56
N ALA A 76 4.35 -0.62 -10.46
CA ALA A 76 4.24 0.27 -11.63
C ALA A 76 5.55 1.06 -11.72
N PRO A 77 6.49 0.65 -12.59
CA PRO A 77 7.83 1.23 -12.59
C PRO A 77 7.88 2.73 -12.84
N GLN A 78 6.85 3.28 -13.49
CA GLN A 78 6.82 4.70 -13.79
C GLN A 78 6.62 5.56 -12.55
N ILE A 79 6.13 4.98 -11.44
CA ILE A 79 5.84 5.77 -10.23
C ILE A 79 6.50 5.22 -8.97
N GLU A 80 7.11 4.05 -9.04
CA GLU A 80 7.62 3.41 -7.83
C GLU A 80 8.71 2.41 -8.13
N HIS A 81 9.43 2.00 -7.11
CA HIS A 81 10.41 0.92 -7.23
C HIS A 81 10.27 -0.02 -6.05
N VAL A 82 10.66 -1.27 -6.26
CA VAL A 82 10.59 -2.30 -5.22
C VAL A 82 11.73 -2.09 -4.23
N VAL A 83 11.40 -2.02 -2.94
CA VAL A 83 12.39 -1.85 -1.88
C VAL A 83 12.54 -3.11 -1.03
N GLU A 84 11.49 -3.95 -0.97
CA GLU A 84 11.56 -5.25 -0.29
C GLU A 84 10.76 -6.25 -1.09
N GLN A 85 11.18 -7.51 -1.03
CA GLN A 85 10.54 -8.54 -1.82
C GLN A 85 10.67 -9.88 -1.10
N ASP A 86 9.58 -10.65 -1.04
CA ASP A 86 9.65 -12.02 -0.57
C ASP A 86 8.87 -12.92 -1.54
N ASP A 87 8.58 -14.16 -1.13
CA ASP A 87 7.95 -15.12 -2.03
C ASP A 87 6.52 -14.75 -2.41
N GLU A 88 5.87 -13.93 -1.61
CA GLU A 88 4.43 -13.67 -1.76
C GLU A 88 4.10 -12.23 -2.12
N HIS A 89 4.96 -11.28 -1.79
CA HIS A 89 4.63 -9.87 -2.03
C HIS A 89 5.86 -9.02 -2.23
N ASP A 90 5.62 -7.83 -2.78
CA ASP A 90 6.61 -6.77 -2.94
C ASP A 90 6.23 -5.61 -2.05
N VAL A 91 7.21 -4.90 -1.50
CA VAL A 91 7.00 -3.59 -0.90
C VAL A 91 7.64 -2.59 -1.83
N VAL A 92 6.88 -1.57 -2.22
CA VAL A 92 7.35 -0.54 -3.15
C VAL A 92 7.40 0.81 -2.45
N GLU A 93 8.23 1.69 -2.98
CA GLU A 93 8.27 3.08 -2.53
C GLU A 93 7.99 3.99 -3.70
N LYS A 94 7.04 4.92 -3.53
CA LYS A 94 6.66 5.88 -4.56
C LYS A 94 7.74 6.91 -4.76
N ARG A 95 7.80 7.46 -5.97
CA ARG A 95 8.79 8.47 -6.35
C ARG A 95 8.12 9.73 -6.84
N GLY A 96 8.79 10.87 -6.64
CA GLY A 96 8.37 12.16 -7.19
C GLY A 96 6.95 12.53 -6.84
N VAL A 97 6.17 12.91 -7.86
CA VAL A 97 4.78 13.34 -7.67
C VAL A 97 3.95 12.24 -7.03
N ALA A 98 4.17 10.98 -7.41
CA ALA A 98 3.42 9.87 -6.83
C ALA A 98 3.67 9.77 -5.32
N GLY A 99 4.91 10.01 -4.89
CA GLY A 99 5.22 10.02 -3.46
C GLY A 99 4.53 11.15 -2.73
N GLN A 100 4.47 12.32 -3.37
CA GLN A 100 3.78 13.47 -2.79
C GLN A 100 2.28 13.22 -2.66
N VAL A 101 1.66 12.64 -3.67
CA VAL A 101 0.24 12.30 -3.62
C VAL A 101 -0.01 11.27 -2.53
N ALA A 102 0.84 10.24 -2.42
CA ALA A 102 0.68 9.21 -1.41
C ALA A 102 0.73 9.81 -0.01
N ALA A 103 1.67 10.71 0.24
CA ALA A 103 1.79 11.35 1.54
C ALA A 103 0.57 12.21 1.85
N LYS A 104 0.07 12.94 0.85
CA LYS A 104 -1.07 13.83 1.00
C LYS A 104 -2.36 13.05 1.29
N LEU A 105 -2.51 11.89 0.68
CA LEU A 105 -3.72 11.06 0.81
C LEU A 105 -3.58 10.02 1.92
N ASP A 106 -2.47 10.00 2.64
CA ASP A 106 -2.25 9.04 3.70
C ASP A 106 -3.26 9.29 4.83
N PRO A 107 -4.11 8.30 5.16
CA PRO A 107 -5.07 8.48 6.26
C PRO A 107 -4.39 8.81 7.58
N ARG A 108 -3.16 8.34 7.78
CA ARG A 108 -2.43 8.58 9.02
C ARG A 108 -1.89 10.00 9.12
N ALA A 109 -1.78 10.72 8.01
CA ALA A 109 -1.32 12.10 8.03
C ALA A 109 -2.28 12.98 8.81
N ALA A 110 -3.56 12.68 8.79
CA ALA A 110 -4.56 13.47 9.51
C ALA A 110 -4.48 13.29 11.02
N GLN A 111 -3.71 12.32 11.48
CA GLN A 111 -3.56 12.02 12.90
C GLN A 111 -2.29 12.62 13.51
N ALA A 112 -1.46 13.22 12.68
CA ALA A 112 -0.18 13.76 13.12
C ALA A 112 -0.32 15.05 13.92
#